data_10df7f1523cfaa60140d867808ed2891
#
_entry.id   10df7f1523cfaa60140d867808ed2891
#
_cell.length_a   1.000
_cell.length_b   1.000
_cell.length_c   1.000
_cell.angle_alpha   90.00
_cell.angle_beta   90.00
_cell.angle_gamma   90.00
#
_symmetry.space_group_name_H-M   'P 1'
#
loop_
_entity.id
_entity.type
_entity.pdbx_description
1 polymer ?
#
loop_
_entity_poly.entity_id
_entity_poly.type
_entity_poly.pdbx_seq_one_letter_code
_entity_poly.pdbx_strand_id
1 'polypeptide(L)'
;MAFEETREQQQMYNYFRSCIYIFLIIEIIMNLPVTADNRVTQFVLDLLARFRVFNSVSGCKVAELVCICIVCIGTKAEKSLKFNVRTMVIYPVLAGLTLVGLCFVFHGMSFGFSWLGFPANRLLYAVCSVVGTMLVHQGLDGIAKYYNYKVGEDRFNFENESFQQSETLVSNDYSVNIPMIYYWKKKMHRGWINIINPFRGTIVLGTPGSGKSFGIIDPFIRQHSAKRFAMMVYDFKFPTLAQTLFYQYCKNRKAGKLPQNCGFRIVNFTDVEYSNRINPIQRKYIPDLAAASETAATLLASLNKGGGEKKGGSEAFFTNSAENFLAAIIYFFVNFHPVGFRNGRKLKRFISLEGKKLEIVIRNWDDFNAIDKDGNVVLDFVDENGNDVSTDEDRMFVDLNGYNYKDRTGRKILIQRCWYEDEHGNEVEPDTITGEYSDMPHVLSFLGRPYDQVFNILMQDDRIASLMAPFKSAYENKANDQLEGMVGTLRVNAARLVSPEAYWVFTGDDFDLKISDKANPSYLVIANDPEKEQVIGSLNALVLNRLITRVNSKGNIPVSIIVDELPTLYFHKIDRLIGTARSNKGCRNFRFPGASTAGS
;
A
#
# COMPACT_ATOMS: atom_id res chain seq x y z
N MET A 1 14.21 0.86 15.07
CA MET A 1 15.10 1.10 16.22
C MET A 1 16.46 0.41 16.10
N ALA A 2 16.61 -0.87 15.76
CA ALA A 2 17.93 -1.53 15.72
C ALA A 2 18.90 -1.04 14.62
N PHE A 3 18.46 -0.33 13.58
CA PHE A 3 19.31 0.11 12.47
C PHE A 3 19.85 1.53 12.62
N GLU A 4 19.16 2.43 13.31
CA GLU A 4 19.66 3.78 13.59
C GLU A 4 20.72 3.77 14.70
N GLU A 5 20.49 3.01 15.78
CA GLU A 5 21.50 2.78 16.81
C GLU A 5 22.82 2.24 16.24
N THR A 6 22.78 1.42 15.19
CA THR A 6 24.00 0.85 14.60
C THR A 6 24.85 1.86 13.82
N ARG A 7 24.30 2.94 13.27
CA ARG A 7 25.04 3.96 12.51
C ARG A 7 25.74 4.93 13.44
N GLU A 8 25.09 5.36 14.49
CA GLU A 8 25.68 6.22 15.52
C GLU A 8 26.77 5.51 16.30
N GLN A 9 26.55 4.25 16.69
CA GLN A 9 27.57 3.42 17.33
C GLN A 9 28.79 3.23 16.44
N GLN A 10 28.65 3.09 15.12
CA GLN A 10 29.76 2.98 14.20
C GLN A 10 30.52 4.29 14.05
N GLN A 11 29.86 5.43 14.08
CA GLN A 11 30.50 6.73 14.07
C GLN A 11 31.31 6.96 15.35
N MET A 12 30.75 6.63 16.53
CA MET A 12 31.46 6.66 17.79
C MET A 12 32.69 5.76 17.81
N TYR A 13 32.53 4.51 17.35
CA TYR A 13 33.69 3.59 17.26
C TYR A 13 34.81 4.16 16.39
N ASN A 14 34.46 4.66 15.20
CA ASN A 14 35.47 5.27 14.30
C ASN A 14 36.14 6.50 14.92
N TYR A 15 35.38 7.30 15.65
CA TYR A 15 35.91 8.45 16.38
C TYR A 15 36.93 8.02 17.46
N PHE A 16 36.55 7.10 18.34
CA PHE A 16 37.46 6.61 19.39
C PHE A 16 38.67 5.87 18.83
N ARG A 17 38.49 5.14 17.73
CA ARG A 17 39.59 4.51 17.00
C ARG A 17 40.59 5.55 16.51
N SER A 18 40.12 6.67 15.98
CA SER A 18 41.01 7.77 15.56
C SER A 18 41.76 8.37 16.75
N CYS A 19 41.17 8.43 17.94
CA CYS A 19 41.84 8.93 19.14
C CYS A 19 43.05 8.09 19.54
N ILE A 20 43.00 6.74 19.36
CA ILE A 20 44.18 5.88 19.63
C ILE A 20 45.36 6.29 18.76
N TYR A 21 45.13 6.48 17.46
CA TYR A 21 46.23 6.83 16.53
C TYR A 21 46.72 8.28 16.71
N ILE A 22 45.84 9.20 17.10
CA ILE A 22 46.25 10.57 17.47
C ILE A 22 47.13 10.52 18.71
N PHE A 23 46.78 9.73 19.73
CA PHE A 23 47.56 9.57 20.94
C PHE A 23 48.93 8.97 20.62
N LEU A 24 48.98 7.93 19.77
CA LEU A 24 50.21 7.32 19.29
C LEU A 24 51.14 8.31 18.54
N ILE A 25 50.56 9.16 17.70
CA ILE A 25 51.31 10.21 17.00
C ILE A 25 51.93 11.20 18.00
N ILE A 26 51.16 11.64 18.99
CA ILE A 26 51.65 12.55 20.04
C ILE A 26 52.77 11.90 20.81
N GLU A 27 52.64 10.64 21.22
CA GLU A 27 53.71 9.88 21.91
C GLU A 27 54.99 9.85 21.08
N ILE A 28 54.90 9.56 19.78
CA ILE A 28 56.07 9.49 18.90
C ILE A 28 56.75 10.87 18.78
N ILE A 29 55.97 11.94 18.60
CA ILE A 29 56.49 13.31 18.50
C ILE A 29 57.22 13.68 19.80
N MET A 30 56.69 13.32 20.96
CA MET A 30 57.34 13.62 22.25
C MET A 30 58.61 12.82 22.50
N ASN A 31 58.76 11.64 21.88
CA ASN A 31 59.93 10.78 22.05
C ASN A 31 60.98 10.93 20.94
N LEU A 32 60.64 11.56 19.82
CA LEU A 32 61.59 11.94 18.79
C LEU A 32 62.25 13.30 19.17
N PRO A 33 63.54 13.48 18.98
CA PRO A 33 64.23 14.77 19.19
C PRO A 33 63.86 15.73 18.04
N VAL A 34 62.64 16.25 18.08
CA VAL A 34 62.16 17.24 17.11
C VAL A 34 62.76 18.59 17.53
N THR A 35 63.66 19.16 16.69
CA THR A 35 64.16 20.52 16.90
C THR A 35 62.99 21.50 16.62
N ALA A 36 62.60 22.25 17.64
CA ALA A 36 61.54 23.23 17.53
C ALA A 36 62.17 24.56 17.00
N ASP A 37 62.24 24.69 15.67
CA ASP A 37 62.70 25.94 15.03
C ASP A 37 61.67 27.05 15.02
N ASN A 38 60.47 26.79 15.48
CA ASN A 38 59.34 27.75 15.45
C ASN A 38 58.72 27.87 16.85
N ARG A 39 58.36 29.11 17.26
CA ARG A 39 57.73 29.42 18.55
C ARG A 39 56.39 28.63 18.74
N VAL A 40 55.65 28.34 17.64
CA VAL A 40 54.39 27.59 17.70
C VAL A 40 54.65 26.13 18.06
N THR A 41 55.66 25.48 17.42
CA THR A 41 56.04 24.09 17.73
C THR A 41 56.53 23.94 19.15
N GLN A 42 57.28 24.92 19.63
CA GLN A 42 57.76 24.93 21.00
C GLN A 42 56.62 25.05 22.01
N PHE A 43 55.68 25.97 21.77
CA PHE A 43 54.51 26.12 22.59
C PHE A 43 53.63 24.83 22.66
N VAL A 44 53.43 24.13 21.52
CA VAL A 44 52.67 22.88 21.47
C VAL A 44 53.38 21.77 22.24
N LEU A 45 54.70 21.64 22.10
CA LEU A 45 55.50 20.65 22.85
C LEU A 45 55.47 20.90 24.36
N ASP A 46 55.59 22.17 24.80
CA ASP A 46 55.51 22.57 26.19
C ASP A 46 54.10 22.32 26.77
N LEU A 47 53.03 22.52 25.97
CA LEU A 47 51.66 22.22 26.37
C LEU A 47 51.46 20.70 26.56
N LEU A 48 51.94 19.89 25.63
CA LEU A 48 51.86 18.42 25.70
C LEU A 48 52.70 17.85 26.87
N ALA A 49 53.89 18.43 27.16
CA ALA A 49 54.74 18.05 28.28
C ALA A 49 54.09 18.28 29.67
N ARG A 50 53.08 19.12 29.77
CA ARG A 50 52.28 19.30 31.02
C ARG A 50 51.48 18.07 31.39
N PHE A 51 51.14 17.23 30.42
CA PHE A 51 50.41 15.99 30.69
C PHE A 51 51.40 14.91 31.17
N ARG A 52 51.30 14.51 32.41
CA ARG A 52 52.19 13.52 33.04
C ARG A 52 52.29 12.18 32.29
N VAL A 53 51.24 11.83 31.53
CA VAL A 53 51.18 10.59 30.74
C VAL A 53 52.28 10.56 29.67
N PHE A 54 52.57 11.69 29.00
CA PHE A 54 53.57 11.76 27.93
C PHE A 54 55.00 11.89 28.43
N ASN A 55 55.21 12.09 29.74
CA ASN A 55 56.56 12.21 30.33
C ASN A 55 57.21 10.86 30.65
N SER A 56 56.49 9.76 30.46
CA SER A 56 56.96 8.40 30.76
C SER A 56 56.53 7.43 29.69
N VAL A 57 57.42 6.66 29.11
CA VAL A 57 57.14 5.61 28.14
C VAL A 57 56.12 4.59 28.70
N SER A 58 56.28 4.21 29.96
CA SER A 58 55.36 3.30 30.63
C SER A 58 53.95 3.91 30.75
N GLY A 59 53.87 5.20 31.08
CA GLY A 59 52.58 5.91 31.16
C GLY A 59 51.88 5.94 29.81
N CYS A 60 52.59 6.26 28.72
CA CYS A 60 52.05 6.24 27.37
C CYS A 60 51.52 4.87 26.96
N LYS A 61 52.33 3.82 27.15
CA LYS A 61 51.95 2.46 26.75
C LYS A 61 50.77 1.91 27.55
N VAL A 62 50.69 2.20 28.83
CA VAL A 62 49.51 1.81 29.65
C VAL A 62 48.28 2.55 29.18
N ALA A 63 48.36 3.85 28.92
CA ALA A 63 47.25 4.65 28.44
C ALA A 63 46.78 4.18 27.05
N GLU A 64 47.67 3.87 26.12
CA GLU A 64 47.35 3.27 24.82
C GLU A 64 46.60 1.96 24.97
N LEU A 65 47.09 1.02 25.79
CA LEU A 65 46.45 -0.26 26.02
C LEU A 65 45.02 -0.10 26.61
N VAL A 66 44.84 0.84 27.54
CA VAL A 66 43.53 1.16 28.11
C VAL A 66 42.61 1.72 27.03
N CYS A 67 43.08 2.66 26.21
CA CYS A 67 42.31 3.20 25.10
C CYS A 67 41.90 2.11 24.09
N ILE A 68 42.81 1.22 23.73
CA ILE A 68 42.53 0.09 22.83
C ILE A 68 41.45 -0.81 23.44
N CYS A 69 41.53 -1.15 24.73
CA CYS A 69 40.54 -1.97 25.41
C CYS A 69 39.15 -1.32 25.38
N ILE A 70 39.07 -0.01 25.67
CA ILE A 70 37.80 0.73 25.65
C ILE A 70 37.20 0.73 24.24
N VAL A 71 38.01 1.00 23.22
CA VAL A 71 37.53 1.03 21.82
C VAL A 71 37.07 -0.35 21.36
N CYS A 72 37.79 -1.42 21.73
CA CYS A 72 37.41 -2.78 21.33
C CYS A 72 36.07 -3.25 21.93
N ILE A 73 35.62 -2.70 23.05
CA ILE A 73 34.29 -2.98 23.60
C ILE A 73 33.15 -2.58 22.61
N GLY A 74 33.34 -1.49 21.85
CA GLY A 74 32.38 -0.98 20.87
C GLY A 74 32.44 -1.64 19.49
N THR A 75 33.30 -2.65 19.28
CA THR A 75 33.47 -3.31 17.98
C THR A 75 32.20 -4.10 17.57
N LYS A 76 31.78 -3.95 16.32
CA LYS A 76 30.62 -4.68 15.77
C LYS A 76 30.91 -6.15 15.52
N ALA A 77 29.87 -6.98 15.70
CA ALA A 77 29.86 -8.37 15.26
C ALA A 77 29.90 -8.47 13.72
N GLU A 78 30.65 -9.42 13.19
CA GLU A 78 30.59 -9.75 11.76
C GLU A 78 29.51 -10.79 11.48
N LYS A 79 28.84 -10.71 10.31
CA LYS A 79 27.73 -11.62 9.92
C LYS A 79 28.17 -13.08 9.76
N SER A 80 29.42 -13.34 9.43
CA SER A 80 29.99 -14.69 9.37
C SER A 80 31.47 -14.61 9.70
N LEU A 81 31.88 -15.14 10.84
CA LEU A 81 33.28 -15.13 11.26
C LEU A 81 33.84 -16.54 11.20
N LYS A 82 34.77 -16.80 10.25
CA LYS A 82 35.64 -17.97 10.32
C LYS A 82 36.77 -17.65 11.33
N PHE A 83 36.45 -17.81 12.61
CA PHE A 83 37.34 -17.41 13.70
C PHE A 83 38.42 -18.45 13.94
N ASN A 84 39.67 -18.05 13.77
CA ASN A 84 40.83 -18.85 14.14
C ASN A 84 41.60 -18.11 15.24
N VAL A 85 41.49 -18.61 16.48
CA VAL A 85 42.12 -18.00 17.66
C VAL A 85 43.62 -17.77 17.48
N ARG A 86 44.33 -18.71 16.83
CA ARG A 86 45.80 -18.58 16.68
C ARG A 86 46.18 -17.42 15.80
N THR A 87 45.56 -17.28 14.63
CA THR A 87 45.92 -16.27 13.63
C THR A 87 45.29 -14.90 13.89
N MET A 88 44.10 -14.85 14.47
CA MET A 88 43.37 -13.59 14.68
C MET A 88 43.61 -12.95 16.04
N VAL A 89 44.05 -13.73 17.05
CA VAL A 89 44.24 -13.24 18.41
C VAL A 89 45.66 -13.50 18.91
N ILE A 90 46.09 -14.78 19.01
CA ILE A 90 47.33 -15.14 19.72
C ILE A 90 48.55 -14.54 19.05
N TYR A 91 48.72 -14.74 17.74
CA TYR A 91 49.89 -14.22 17.02
C TYR A 91 49.96 -12.69 17.01
N PRO A 92 48.87 -11.95 16.68
CA PRO A 92 48.93 -10.48 16.73
C PRO A 92 49.17 -9.92 18.13
N VAL A 93 48.49 -10.48 19.15
CA VAL A 93 48.69 -9.99 20.52
C VAL A 93 50.11 -10.28 21.03
N LEU A 94 50.61 -11.49 20.85
CA LEU A 94 51.99 -11.83 21.29
C LEU A 94 53.03 -11.00 20.53
N ALA A 95 52.95 -10.91 19.21
CA ALA A 95 53.87 -10.09 18.42
C ALA A 95 53.75 -8.60 18.77
N GLY A 96 52.53 -8.10 18.98
CA GLY A 96 52.30 -6.72 19.37
C GLY A 96 52.90 -6.39 20.76
N LEU A 97 52.65 -7.26 21.76
CA LEU A 97 53.20 -7.08 23.12
C LEU A 97 54.71 -7.18 23.14
N THR A 98 55.30 -8.08 22.35
CA THR A 98 56.79 -8.15 22.24
C THR A 98 57.38 -6.89 21.64
N LEU A 99 56.74 -6.32 20.59
CA LEU A 99 57.16 -5.04 20.00
C LEU A 99 56.98 -3.87 20.97
N VAL A 100 55.89 -3.81 21.71
CA VAL A 100 55.69 -2.82 22.78
C VAL A 100 56.75 -2.98 23.88
N GLY A 101 57.13 -4.20 24.24
CA GLY A 101 58.21 -4.48 25.17
C GLY A 101 59.58 -3.97 24.64
N LEU A 102 59.85 -4.18 23.35
CA LEU A 102 61.04 -3.66 22.69
C LEU A 102 61.11 -2.13 22.68
N CYS A 103 60.02 -1.41 22.74
CA CYS A 103 60.00 0.04 22.89
C CYS A 103 60.79 0.50 24.14
N PHE A 104 60.63 -0.21 25.28
CA PHE A 104 61.41 0.12 26.51
C PHE A 104 62.86 -0.08 26.33
N VAL A 105 63.31 -1.14 25.63
CA VAL A 105 64.67 -1.45 25.34
C VAL A 105 65.32 -0.35 24.45
N PHE A 106 64.64 -0.05 23.31
CA PHE A 106 65.18 0.97 22.38
C PHE A 106 65.10 2.38 22.94
N HIS A 107 64.21 2.69 23.85
CA HIS A 107 64.19 3.98 24.53
C HIS A 107 65.42 4.16 25.45
N GLY A 108 65.83 3.09 26.14
CA GLY A 108 66.94 3.10 27.07
C GLY A 108 68.35 2.96 26.42
N MET A 109 68.42 2.48 25.17
CA MET A 109 69.65 2.30 24.42
C MET A 109 70.07 3.57 23.66
N SER A 110 71.35 3.77 23.45
CA SER A 110 71.88 4.80 22.56
C SER A 110 72.71 4.13 21.48
N PHE A 111 72.34 4.26 20.22
CA PHE A 111 73.15 3.81 19.09
C PHE A 111 73.99 4.96 18.56
N GLY A 112 75.29 4.68 18.23
CA GLY A 112 76.20 5.68 17.77
C GLY A 112 75.98 6.20 16.34
N PHE A 113 74.86 5.88 15.70
CA PHE A 113 74.57 6.36 14.36
C PHE A 113 73.16 6.95 14.27
N SER A 114 72.96 7.86 13.35
CA SER A 114 71.71 8.48 13.04
C SER A 114 71.29 8.14 11.62
N TRP A 115 69.93 7.98 11.40
CA TRP A 115 69.35 7.74 10.11
C TRP A 115 68.18 8.74 9.89
N LEU A 116 68.10 9.34 8.70
CA LEU A 116 67.13 10.40 8.41
C LEU A 116 67.20 11.61 9.38
N GLY A 117 68.42 11.92 9.95
CA GLY A 117 68.56 13.03 10.90
C GLY A 117 68.11 12.71 12.34
N PHE A 118 67.64 11.49 12.62
CA PHE A 118 67.22 11.06 13.95
C PHE A 118 68.11 9.92 14.46
N PRO A 119 68.35 9.81 15.78
CA PRO A 119 69.03 8.66 16.37
C PRO A 119 68.30 7.35 16.05
N ALA A 120 69.07 6.33 15.60
CA ALA A 120 68.48 5.06 15.13
C ALA A 120 67.63 4.35 16.20
N ASN A 121 67.98 4.44 17.47
CA ASN A 121 67.16 3.89 18.58
C ASN A 121 65.78 4.55 18.69
N ARG A 122 65.73 5.86 18.44
CA ARG A 122 64.42 6.58 18.49
C ARG A 122 63.50 6.22 17.29
N LEU A 123 64.12 6.00 16.11
CA LEU A 123 63.35 5.50 14.95
C LEU A 123 62.84 4.08 15.17
N LEU A 124 63.69 3.20 15.72
CA LEU A 124 63.29 1.84 16.08
C LEU A 124 62.17 1.85 17.13
N TYR A 125 62.27 2.74 18.12
CA TYR A 125 61.20 2.97 19.09
C TYR A 125 59.89 3.33 18.39
N ALA A 126 59.89 4.30 17.48
CA ALA A 126 58.70 4.74 16.76
C ALA A 126 58.09 3.63 15.91
N VAL A 127 58.91 2.87 15.17
CA VAL A 127 58.45 1.73 14.37
C VAL A 127 57.84 0.64 15.25
N CYS A 128 58.51 0.25 16.33
CA CYS A 128 58.00 -0.74 17.26
C CYS A 128 56.71 -0.28 17.95
N SER A 129 56.59 1.00 18.27
CA SER A 129 55.40 1.59 18.85
C SER A 129 54.20 1.50 17.88
N VAL A 130 54.39 1.94 16.62
CA VAL A 130 53.31 1.91 15.62
C VAL A 130 52.86 0.48 15.33
N VAL A 131 53.81 -0.39 14.97
CA VAL A 131 53.46 -1.78 14.58
C VAL A 131 52.95 -2.56 15.77
N GLY A 132 53.53 -2.38 16.95
CA GLY A 132 53.13 -3.03 18.19
C GLY A 132 51.67 -2.67 18.57
N THR A 133 51.35 -1.38 18.59
CA THR A 133 50.02 -0.86 18.90
C THR A 133 48.98 -1.36 17.88
N MET A 134 49.31 -1.36 16.58
CA MET A 134 48.41 -1.88 15.52
C MET A 134 48.11 -3.37 15.72
N LEU A 135 49.12 -4.19 16.02
CA LEU A 135 48.95 -5.63 16.22
C LEU A 135 48.14 -5.95 17.49
N VAL A 136 48.38 -5.24 18.59
CA VAL A 136 47.60 -5.39 19.81
C VAL A 136 46.12 -4.99 19.54
N HIS A 137 45.90 -3.86 18.87
CA HIS A 137 44.56 -3.43 18.51
C HIS A 137 43.85 -4.47 17.63
N GLN A 138 44.50 -4.98 16.59
CA GLN A 138 43.95 -6.03 15.71
C GLN A 138 43.56 -7.29 16.49
N GLY A 139 44.39 -7.73 17.42
CA GLY A 139 44.13 -8.93 18.21
C GLY A 139 42.98 -8.76 19.20
N LEU A 140 42.88 -7.60 19.88
CA LEU A 140 41.80 -7.29 20.81
C LEU A 140 40.48 -7.04 20.06
N ASP A 141 40.53 -6.38 18.90
CA ASP A 141 39.38 -6.23 18.00
C ASP A 141 38.83 -7.60 17.53
N GLY A 142 39.74 -8.54 17.22
CA GLY A 142 39.39 -9.92 16.91
C GLY A 142 38.65 -10.64 18.05
N ILE A 143 39.09 -10.44 19.29
CA ILE A 143 38.39 -10.98 20.48
C ILE A 143 36.98 -10.36 20.61
N ALA A 144 36.90 -9.03 20.51
CA ALA A 144 35.63 -8.32 20.65
C ALA A 144 34.62 -8.71 19.56
N LYS A 145 35.06 -8.83 18.30
CA LYS A 145 34.23 -9.35 17.20
C LYS A 145 33.71 -10.75 17.48
N TYR A 146 34.54 -11.65 17.99
CA TYR A 146 34.13 -13.00 18.34
C TYR A 146 33.10 -13.03 19.47
N TYR A 147 33.33 -12.26 20.53
CA TYR A 147 32.38 -12.18 21.64
C TYR A 147 31.04 -11.58 21.19
N ASN A 148 31.06 -10.50 20.41
CA ASN A 148 29.85 -9.86 19.92
C ASN A 148 29.09 -10.74 18.91
N TYR A 149 29.79 -11.49 18.07
CA TYR A 149 29.21 -12.52 17.22
C TYR A 149 28.49 -13.59 18.07
N LYS A 150 29.17 -14.09 19.11
CA LYS A 150 28.66 -15.13 20.00
C LYS A 150 27.52 -14.64 20.92
N VAL A 151 27.51 -13.36 21.29
CA VAL A 151 26.40 -12.73 22.04
C VAL A 151 25.16 -12.56 21.16
N GLY A 152 25.33 -12.42 19.86
CA GLY A 152 24.21 -12.42 18.89
C GLY A 152 23.62 -13.80 18.62
N GLU A 153 24.32 -14.89 18.98
CA GLU A 153 23.76 -16.23 19.01
C GLU A 153 22.99 -16.44 20.33
N ASP A 154 21.88 -17.16 20.25
CA ASP A 154 21.10 -17.51 21.44
C ASP A 154 21.98 -18.30 22.42
N ARG A 155 22.34 -17.69 23.56
CA ARG A 155 23.20 -18.31 24.58
C ARG A 155 22.63 -19.62 25.15
N PHE A 156 21.33 -19.79 25.02
CA PHE A 156 20.62 -20.99 25.49
C PHE A 156 20.39 -21.99 24.35
N ASN A 157 20.71 -21.63 23.10
CA ASN A 157 20.50 -22.46 21.92
C ASN A 157 21.76 -22.54 21.03
N PHE A 158 22.87 -23.03 21.59
CA PHE A 158 24.15 -23.19 20.86
C PHE A 158 24.06 -24.10 19.64
N GLU A 159 23.11 -25.03 19.63
CA GLU A 159 22.95 -26.01 18.56
C GLU A 159 21.91 -25.58 17.52
N ASN A 160 21.40 -24.33 17.58
CA ASN A 160 20.31 -23.83 16.73
C ASN A 160 19.07 -24.76 16.75
N GLU A 161 18.74 -25.25 17.92
CA GLU A 161 17.53 -26.03 18.12
C GLU A 161 16.30 -25.14 17.98
N SER A 162 15.25 -25.66 17.37
CA SER A 162 13.95 -25.01 17.39
C SER A 162 13.18 -25.37 18.68
N PHE A 163 12.05 -24.69 18.89
CA PHE A 163 11.13 -25.08 19.96
C PHE A 163 10.45 -26.42 19.63
N GLN A 164 10.00 -27.14 20.67
CA GLN A 164 9.16 -28.30 20.45
C GLN A 164 7.91 -27.92 19.68
N GLN A 165 7.65 -28.62 18.60
CA GLN A 165 6.50 -28.43 17.71
C GLN A 165 5.52 -29.61 17.88
N SER A 166 4.29 -29.42 17.40
CA SER A 166 3.31 -30.48 17.39
C SER A 166 3.71 -31.60 16.42
N GLU A 167 3.89 -32.80 16.91
CA GLU A 167 4.16 -33.98 16.09
C GLU A 167 2.88 -34.65 15.59
N THR A 168 1.73 -34.28 16.17
CA THR A 168 0.42 -34.83 15.80
C THR A 168 -0.31 -33.91 14.83
N LEU A 169 -0.94 -34.51 13.82
CA LEU A 169 -1.85 -33.83 12.92
C LEU A 169 -3.19 -33.56 13.61
N VAL A 170 -3.56 -32.29 13.77
CA VAL A 170 -4.88 -31.89 14.28
C VAL A 170 -5.66 -31.23 13.16
N SER A 171 -6.63 -31.96 12.59
CA SER A 171 -7.41 -31.49 11.44
C SER A 171 -8.89 -31.37 11.78
N ASN A 172 -9.56 -30.36 11.20
CA ASN A 172 -11.01 -30.19 11.21
C ASN A 172 -11.47 -29.61 9.85
N ASP A 173 -12.77 -29.33 9.71
CA ASP A 173 -13.35 -28.82 8.46
C ASP A 173 -12.79 -27.47 7.99
N TYR A 174 -12.12 -26.73 8.86
CA TYR A 174 -11.61 -25.39 8.58
C TYR A 174 -10.08 -25.30 8.64
N SER A 175 -9.41 -26.24 9.32
CA SER A 175 -7.98 -26.17 9.60
C SER A 175 -7.12 -26.17 8.34
N VAL A 176 -5.94 -25.54 8.45
CA VAL A 176 -4.83 -25.71 7.51
C VAL A 176 -3.66 -26.33 8.25
N ASN A 177 -3.15 -27.42 7.72
CA ASN A 177 -2.10 -28.19 8.33
C ASN A 177 -0.88 -28.23 7.39
N ILE A 178 0.25 -27.70 7.86
CA ILE A 178 1.47 -27.60 7.07
C ILE A 178 2.51 -28.54 7.67
N PRO A 179 2.99 -29.54 6.92
CA PRO A 179 4.05 -30.42 7.38
C PRO A 179 5.35 -29.64 7.51
N MET A 180 6.10 -29.92 8.57
CA MET A 180 7.38 -29.30 8.79
C MET A 180 8.42 -30.31 9.29
N ILE A 181 9.68 -29.95 9.14
CA ILE A 181 10.82 -30.64 9.75
C ILE A 181 11.50 -29.64 10.66
N TYR A 182 11.81 -30.05 11.89
CA TYR A 182 12.47 -29.20 12.88
C TYR A 182 13.54 -29.96 13.66
N TYR A 183 14.59 -29.26 14.06
CA TYR A 183 15.69 -29.79 14.85
C TYR A 183 15.45 -29.49 16.32
N TRP A 184 15.35 -30.51 17.17
CA TRP A 184 15.13 -30.36 18.60
C TRP A 184 15.70 -31.57 19.36
N LYS A 185 16.28 -31.34 20.53
CA LYS A 185 16.98 -32.37 21.36
C LYS A 185 17.96 -33.18 20.52
N LYS A 186 18.79 -32.47 19.74
CA LYS A 186 19.86 -33.04 18.89
C LYS A 186 19.36 -34.01 17.80
N LYS A 187 18.08 -33.99 17.46
CA LYS A 187 17.48 -34.86 16.43
C LYS A 187 16.55 -34.07 15.52
N MET A 188 16.44 -34.57 14.31
CA MET A 188 15.45 -34.07 13.35
C MET A 188 14.11 -34.73 13.61
N HIS A 189 13.07 -33.90 13.81
CA HIS A 189 11.70 -34.33 14.02
C HIS A 189 10.81 -33.93 12.87
N ARG A 190 9.75 -34.71 12.66
CA ARG A 190 8.66 -34.33 11.75
C ARG A 190 7.51 -33.79 12.60
N GLY A 191 6.93 -32.69 12.18
CA GLY A 191 5.84 -32.06 12.89
C GLY A 191 4.85 -31.37 11.97
N TRP A 192 3.91 -30.68 12.57
CA TRP A 192 2.83 -30.01 11.88
C TRP A 192 2.62 -28.60 12.44
N ILE A 193 2.53 -27.63 11.55
CA ILE A 193 1.94 -26.33 11.90
C ILE A 193 0.43 -26.50 11.73
N ASN A 194 -0.27 -26.65 12.85
CA ASN A 194 -1.72 -26.87 12.87
C ASN A 194 -2.46 -25.55 13.06
N ILE A 195 -2.96 -24.95 11.99
CA ILE A 195 -3.80 -23.75 12.03
C ILE A 195 -5.25 -24.22 12.16
N ILE A 196 -5.67 -24.53 13.38
CA ILE A 196 -6.97 -25.16 13.67
C ILE A 196 -8.13 -24.20 13.44
N ASN A 197 -7.93 -22.90 13.72
CA ASN A 197 -8.94 -21.87 13.54
C ASN A 197 -8.41 -20.72 12.66
N PRO A 198 -8.44 -20.87 11.32
CA PRO A 198 -7.92 -19.87 10.39
C PRO A 198 -8.73 -18.56 10.38
N PHE A 199 -9.93 -18.55 11.00
CA PHE A 199 -10.75 -17.33 11.12
C PHE A 199 -10.15 -16.27 12.06
N ARG A 200 -9.12 -16.60 12.83
CA ARG A 200 -8.35 -15.63 13.60
C ARG A 200 -7.44 -14.76 12.75
N GLY A 201 -7.20 -15.19 11.51
CA GLY A 201 -6.27 -14.56 10.59
C GLY A 201 -4.85 -15.11 10.74
N THR A 202 -4.12 -15.09 9.63
CA THR A 202 -2.72 -15.52 9.54
C THR A 202 -1.90 -14.43 8.89
N ILE A 203 -0.80 -14.01 9.52
CA ILE A 203 0.16 -13.08 8.97
C ILE A 203 1.44 -13.85 8.68
N VAL A 204 1.96 -13.71 7.46
CA VAL A 204 3.18 -14.38 7.01
C VAL A 204 4.26 -13.34 6.75
N LEU A 205 5.29 -13.36 7.58
CA LEU A 205 6.44 -12.47 7.49
C LEU A 205 7.66 -13.24 6.97
N GLY A 206 8.49 -12.59 6.17
CA GLY A 206 9.73 -13.20 5.70
C GLY A 206 10.35 -12.42 4.56
N THR A 207 11.65 -12.58 4.37
CA THR A 207 12.42 -11.96 3.28
C THR A 207 11.98 -12.46 1.89
N PRO A 208 12.22 -11.71 0.81
CA PRO A 208 12.03 -12.21 -0.54
C PRO A 208 12.78 -13.54 -0.75
N GLY A 209 12.16 -14.48 -1.46
CA GLY A 209 12.76 -15.80 -1.72
C GLY A 209 12.72 -16.80 -0.56
N SER A 210 12.16 -16.46 0.61
CA SER A 210 12.08 -17.37 1.77
C SER A 210 11.06 -18.51 1.65
N GLY A 211 10.45 -18.70 0.49
CA GLY A 211 9.50 -19.80 0.25
C GLY A 211 8.09 -19.59 0.80
N LYS A 212 7.71 -18.35 1.17
CA LYS A 212 6.39 -18.04 1.76
C LYS A 212 5.21 -18.54 0.93
N SER A 213 5.25 -18.31 -0.38
CA SER A 213 4.14 -18.70 -1.28
C SER A 213 4.01 -20.21 -1.33
N PHE A 214 5.10 -20.93 -1.59
CA PHE A 214 5.10 -22.39 -1.68
C PHE A 214 4.84 -23.08 -0.34
N GLY A 215 5.50 -22.60 0.74
CA GLY A 215 5.44 -23.24 2.05
C GLY A 215 4.15 -22.99 2.81
N ILE A 216 3.48 -21.86 2.59
CA ILE A 216 2.33 -21.44 3.38
C ILE A 216 1.11 -21.13 2.51
N ILE A 217 1.21 -20.25 1.52
CA ILE A 217 0.06 -19.82 0.71
C ILE A 217 -0.54 -20.99 -0.09
N ASP A 218 0.28 -21.79 -0.76
CA ASP A 218 -0.16 -22.97 -1.49
C ASP A 218 -0.92 -23.99 -0.63
N PRO A 219 -0.45 -24.37 0.58
CA PRO A 219 -1.22 -25.18 1.51
C PRO A 219 -2.60 -24.61 1.86
N PHE A 220 -2.72 -23.29 2.04
CA PHE A 220 -4.02 -22.64 2.26
C PHE A 220 -4.92 -22.79 1.03
N ILE A 221 -4.44 -22.48 -0.17
CA ILE A 221 -5.20 -22.62 -1.41
C ILE A 221 -5.69 -24.05 -1.58
N ARG A 222 -4.79 -25.03 -1.44
CA ARG A 222 -5.11 -26.45 -1.66
C ARG A 222 -6.14 -26.98 -0.65
N GLN A 223 -5.94 -26.69 0.64
CA GLN A 223 -6.79 -27.26 1.70
C GLN A 223 -8.12 -26.55 1.79
N HIS A 224 -8.17 -25.22 1.69
CA HIS A 224 -9.44 -24.49 1.70
C HIS A 224 -10.28 -24.79 0.46
N SER A 225 -9.66 -24.92 -0.71
CA SER A 225 -10.38 -25.35 -1.93
C SER A 225 -11.00 -26.75 -1.75
N ALA A 226 -10.26 -27.71 -1.16
CA ALA A 226 -10.79 -29.04 -0.90
C ALA A 226 -11.90 -29.05 0.17
N LYS A 227 -11.94 -28.08 1.05
CA LYS A 227 -12.92 -27.91 2.14
C LYS A 227 -14.09 -26.98 1.76
N ARG A 228 -14.27 -26.69 0.48
CA ARG A 228 -15.41 -25.92 -0.08
C ARG A 228 -15.50 -24.46 0.39
N PHE A 229 -14.37 -23.84 0.68
CA PHE A 229 -14.34 -22.39 0.91
C PHE A 229 -14.55 -21.67 -0.42
N ALA A 230 -15.29 -20.56 -0.41
CA ALA A 230 -15.13 -19.54 -1.43
C ALA A 230 -13.75 -18.89 -1.26
N MET A 231 -13.12 -18.44 -2.34
CA MET A 231 -11.75 -17.95 -2.25
C MET A 231 -11.57 -16.64 -3.02
N MET A 232 -10.89 -15.68 -2.41
CA MET A 232 -10.34 -14.53 -3.09
C MET A 232 -8.82 -14.54 -2.95
N VAL A 233 -8.13 -14.39 -4.07
CA VAL A 233 -6.66 -14.31 -4.12
C VAL A 233 -6.26 -13.03 -4.85
N TYR A 234 -5.59 -12.14 -4.13
CA TYR A 234 -4.86 -11.03 -4.74
C TYR A 234 -3.47 -11.54 -5.14
N ASP A 235 -3.25 -11.64 -6.44
CA ASP A 235 -2.02 -12.16 -7.04
C ASP A 235 -1.13 -10.99 -7.49
N PHE A 236 -0.15 -10.63 -6.66
CA PHE A 236 0.76 -9.52 -6.92
C PHE A 236 1.61 -9.73 -8.17
N LYS A 237 1.97 -10.98 -8.46
CA LYS A 237 2.73 -11.38 -9.65
C LYS A 237 1.89 -12.31 -10.52
N PHE A 238 0.75 -11.80 -10.97
CA PHE A 238 -0.14 -12.56 -11.85
C PHE A 238 0.63 -13.12 -13.06
N PRO A 239 0.42 -14.41 -13.43
CA PRO A 239 -0.62 -15.34 -12.98
C PRO A 239 -0.14 -16.43 -11.98
N THR A 240 0.83 -16.19 -11.13
CA THR A 240 1.48 -17.21 -10.30
C THR A 240 0.51 -17.95 -9.37
N LEU A 241 -0.20 -17.22 -8.52
CA LEU A 241 -1.18 -17.81 -7.59
C LEU A 241 -2.49 -18.15 -8.28
N ALA A 242 -2.85 -17.41 -9.33
CA ALA A 242 -4.00 -17.69 -10.16
C ALA A 242 -3.94 -19.08 -10.78
N GLN A 243 -2.80 -19.50 -11.32
CA GLN A 243 -2.59 -20.84 -11.89
C GLN A 243 -2.76 -21.93 -10.82
N THR A 244 -2.18 -21.75 -9.64
CA THR A 244 -2.36 -22.69 -8.53
C THR A 244 -3.83 -22.80 -8.11
N LEU A 245 -4.53 -21.67 -7.99
CA LEU A 245 -5.94 -21.64 -7.62
C LEU A 245 -6.82 -22.31 -8.70
N PHE A 246 -6.57 -21.99 -9.96
CA PHE A 246 -7.31 -22.58 -11.09
C PHE A 246 -7.11 -24.08 -11.18
N TYR A 247 -5.87 -24.57 -11.01
CA TYR A 247 -5.60 -26.00 -10.97
C TYR A 247 -6.40 -26.69 -9.85
N GLN A 248 -6.42 -26.13 -8.64
CA GLN A 248 -7.17 -26.68 -7.52
C GLN A 248 -8.69 -26.62 -7.75
N TYR A 249 -9.17 -25.55 -8.36
CA TYR A 249 -10.57 -25.43 -8.76
C TYR A 249 -10.96 -26.56 -9.74
N CYS A 250 -10.23 -26.75 -10.82
CA CYS A 250 -10.49 -27.80 -11.81
C CYS A 250 -10.42 -29.21 -11.17
N LYS A 251 -9.40 -29.47 -10.35
CA LYS A 251 -9.22 -30.73 -9.63
C LYS A 251 -10.39 -31.04 -8.70
N ASN A 252 -10.80 -30.08 -7.87
CA ASN A 252 -11.87 -30.28 -6.91
C ASN A 252 -13.26 -30.32 -7.57
N ARG A 253 -13.46 -29.62 -8.71
CA ARG A 253 -14.66 -29.70 -9.52
C ARG A 253 -14.81 -31.09 -10.15
N LYS A 254 -13.76 -31.63 -10.76
CA LYS A 254 -13.74 -33.00 -11.28
C LYS A 254 -14.00 -34.05 -10.19
N ALA A 255 -13.52 -33.82 -8.99
CA ALA A 255 -13.72 -34.70 -7.83
C ALA A 255 -15.12 -34.55 -7.17
N GLY A 256 -16.01 -33.72 -7.68
CA GLY A 256 -17.35 -33.48 -7.13
C GLY A 256 -17.33 -32.78 -5.75
N LYS A 257 -16.20 -32.17 -5.36
CA LYS A 257 -16.07 -31.47 -4.07
C LYS A 257 -16.66 -30.07 -4.10
N LEU A 258 -16.69 -29.42 -5.27
CA LEU A 258 -17.28 -28.10 -5.47
C LEU A 258 -18.68 -28.18 -6.04
N PRO A 259 -19.59 -27.26 -5.69
CA PRO A 259 -20.89 -27.14 -6.31
C PRO A 259 -20.76 -26.93 -7.84
N GLN A 260 -21.73 -27.44 -8.60
CA GLN A 260 -21.72 -27.30 -10.07
C GLN A 260 -21.78 -25.85 -10.54
N ASN A 261 -22.46 -25.00 -9.80
CA ASN A 261 -22.60 -23.56 -10.03
C ASN A 261 -21.44 -22.72 -9.46
N CYS A 262 -20.40 -23.36 -8.90
CA CYS A 262 -19.22 -22.63 -8.42
C CYS A 262 -18.49 -21.98 -9.60
N GLY A 263 -18.40 -20.66 -9.60
CA GLY A 263 -17.71 -19.88 -10.63
C GLY A 263 -16.21 -19.73 -10.38
N PHE A 264 -15.46 -19.48 -11.46
CA PHE A 264 -14.07 -19.00 -11.39
C PHE A 264 -14.02 -17.65 -12.11
N ARG A 265 -13.57 -16.62 -11.44
CA ARG A 265 -13.56 -15.23 -11.90
C ARG A 265 -12.19 -14.61 -11.76
N ILE A 266 -11.82 -13.78 -12.72
CA ILE A 266 -10.57 -13.01 -12.71
C ILE A 266 -10.92 -11.56 -12.98
N VAL A 267 -10.36 -10.64 -12.20
CA VAL A 267 -10.36 -9.20 -12.49
C VAL A 267 -8.93 -8.81 -12.84
N ASN A 268 -8.71 -8.41 -14.08
CA ASN A 268 -7.40 -8.07 -14.63
C ASN A 268 -7.50 -6.80 -15.47
N PHE A 269 -6.80 -5.75 -15.08
CA PHE A 269 -6.75 -4.47 -15.78
C PHE A 269 -5.56 -4.34 -16.75
N THR A 270 -4.71 -5.37 -16.85
CA THR A 270 -3.58 -5.37 -17.78
C THR A 270 -3.94 -6.10 -19.07
N ASP A 271 -4.63 -7.23 -18.93
CA ASP A 271 -5.03 -8.06 -20.05
C ASP A 271 -6.52 -8.42 -19.90
N VAL A 272 -7.35 -7.71 -20.63
CA VAL A 272 -8.81 -7.83 -20.54
C VAL A 272 -9.35 -9.13 -21.11
N GLU A 273 -8.60 -9.83 -21.96
CA GLU A 273 -9.00 -11.15 -22.48
C GLU A 273 -9.11 -12.18 -21.36
N TYR A 274 -8.31 -12.01 -20.30
CA TYR A 274 -8.36 -12.82 -19.08
C TYR A 274 -9.09 -12.13 -17.93
N SER A 275 -10.05 -11.27 -18.22
CA SER A 275 -10.81 -10.56 -17.20
C SER A 275 -12.31 -10.79 -17.29
N ASN A 276 -12.95 -10.89 -16.15
CA ASN A 276 -14.40 -10.69 -16.02
C ASN A 276 -14.65 -9.21 -15.72
N ARG A 277 -15.84 -8.74 -16.09
CA ARG A 277 -16.26 -7.37 -15.85
C ARG A 277 -17.03 -7.27 -14.55
N ILE A 278 -16.80 -6.20 -13.82
CA ILE A 278 -17.48 -5.92 -12.56
C ILE A 278 -17.57 -4.41 -12.32
N ASN A 279 -18.74 -3.91 -12.12
CA ASN A 279 -18.92 -2.50 -11.80
C ASN A 279 -19.07 -2.31 -10.27
N PRO A 280 -18.04 -1.77 -9.59
CA PRO A 280 -18.02 -1.65 -8.13
C PRO A 280 -18.85 -0.47 -7.60
N ILE A 281 -19.36 0.42 -8.46
CA ILE A 281 -20.16 1.59 -8.08
C ILE A 281 -21.63 1.47 -8.44
N GLN A 282 -22.09 0.26 -8.71
CA GLN A 282 -23.53 -0.01 -8.91
C GLN A 282 -24.34 0.29 -7.65
N ARG A 283 -25.63 0.58 -7.84
CA ARG A 283 -26.58 0.83 -6.75
C ARG A 283 -26.61 -0.28 -5.69
N LYS A 284 -26.47 -1.55 -6.09
CA LYS A 284 -26.41 -2.68 -5.16
C LYS A 284 -25.22 -2.63 -4.18
N TYR A 285 -24.16 -1.90 -4.53
CA TYR A 285 -22.96 -1.70 -3.70
C TYR A 285 -22.94 -0.35 -2.99
N ILE A 286 -23.78 0.60 -3.45
CA ILE A 286 -23.87 1.96 -2.90
C ILE A 286 -25.32 2.27 -2.53
N PRO A 287 -25.82 1.73 -1.42
CA PRO A 287 -27.22 1.92 -1.02
C PRO A 287 -27.50 3.32 -0.47
N ASP A 288 -26.48 4.02 0.04
CA ASP A 288 -26.60 5.30 0.73
C ASP A 288 -25.41 6.24 0.46
N LEU A 289 -25.57 7.48 0.91
CA LEU A 289 -24.55 8.52 0.76
C LEU A 289 -23.24 8.20 1.49
N ALA A 290 -23.31 7.50 2.63
CA ALA A 290 -22.14 7.09 3.39
C ALA A 290 -21.30 6.09 2.59
N ALA A 291 -21.92 5.16 1.87
CA ALA A 291 -21.24 4.22 0.99
C ALA A 291 -20.61 4.92 -0.22
N ALA A 292 -21.21 5.99 -0.76
CA ALA A 292 -20.61 6.81 -1.81
C ALA A 292 -19.37 7.55 -1.29
N SER A 293 -19.47 8.19 -0.13
CA SER A 293 -18.35 8.89 0.52
C SER A 293 -17.18 7.94 0.81
N GLU A 294 -17.47 6.75 1.31
CA GLU A 294 -16.45 5.73 1.56
C GLU A 294 -15.76 5.27 0.26
N THR A 295 -16.51 5.19 -0.84
CA THR A 295 -15.95 4.84 -2.16
C THR A 295 -14.98 5.90 -2.65
N ALA A 296 -15.40 7.17 -2.57
CA ALA A 296 -14.58 8.31 -2.95
C ALA A 296 -13.29 8.38 -2.12
N ALA A 297 -13.41 8.27 -0.80
CA ALA A 297 -12.27 8.24 0.12
C ALA A 297 -11.30 7.09 -0.18
N THR A 298 -11.81 5.88 -0.41
CA THR A 298 -11.00 4.71 -0.78
C THR A 298 -10.21 4.96 -2.07
N LEU A 299 -10.88 5.47 -3.09
CA LEU A 299 -10.28 5.70 -4.39
C LEU A 299 -9.18 6.76 -4.32
N LEU A 300 -9.46 7.91 -3.71
CA LEU A 300 -8.50 9.01 -3.58
C LEU A 300 -7.33 8.64 -2.66
N ALA A 301 -7.57 8.00 -1.54
CA ALA A 301 -6.50 7.56 -0.64
C ALA A 301 -5.58 6.52 -1.30
N SER A 302 -6.13 5.64 -2.14
CA SER A 302 -5.32 4.65 -2.88
C SER A 302 -4.46 5.29 -3.96
N LEU A 303 -4.94 6.33 -4.63
CA LEU A 303 -4.18 7.10 -5.62
C LEU A 303 -3.07 7.94 -4.99
N ASN A 304 -3.27 8.41 -3.75
CA ASN A 304 -2.33 9.24 -3.01
C ASN A 304 -1.30 8.44 -2.18
N LYS A 305 -1.34 7.12 -2.21
CA LYS A 305 -0.45 6.23 -1.42
C LYS A 305 1.06 6.49 -1.60
N GLY A 306 1.46 7.14 -2.70
CA GLY A 306 2.86 7.52 -2.96
C GLY A 306 3.26 8.90 -2.42
N GLY A 307 2.34 9.70 -1.91
CA GLY A 307 2.60 11.02 -1.33
C GLY A 307 2.57 10.95 0.18
N GLY A 308 3.71 11.11 0.84
CA GLY A 308 3.98 10.96 2.26
C GLY A 308 2.92 11.46 3.25
N GLU A 309 3.24 11.37 4.54
CA GLU A 309 2.41 11.63 5.73
C GLU A 309 1.32 12.70 5.58
N LYS A 310 0.19 12.47 6.28
CA LYS A 310 -0.91 13.44 6.42
C LYS A 310 -0.37 14.83 6.72
N LYS A 311 -0.29 15.65 5.70
CA LYS A 311 0.02 17.06 5.86
C LYS A 311 -1.20 17.76 6.48
N GLY A 312 -0.97 18.57 7.48
CA GLY A 312 -2.05 19.30 8.18
C GLY A 312 -2.49 20.56 7.44
N GLY A 313 -3.61 21.12 7.83
CA GLY A 313 -4.08 22.43 7.38
C GLY A 313 -4.79 22.45 6.03
N SER A 314 -4.36 23.32 5.12
CA SER A 314 -5.02 23.55 3.83
C SER A 314 -5.09 22.32 2.91
N GLU A 315 -4.07 21.47 2.95
CA GLU A 315 -4.03 20.26 2.11
C GLU A 315 -5.09 19.22 2.51
N ALA A 316 -5.35 19.10 3.82
CA ALA A 316 -6.43 18.24 4.32
C ALA A 316 -7.81 18.77 3.88
N PHE A 317 -7.99 20.08 3.85
CA PHE A 317 -9.22 20.71 3.36
C PHE A 317 -9.46 20.39 1.88
N PHE A 318 -8.45 20.54 1.01
CA PHE A 318 -8.59 20.24 -0.41
C PHE A 318 -8.84 18.75 -0.66
N THR A 319 -8.19 17.86 0.08
CA THR A 319 -8.42 16.41 -0.03
C THR A 319 -9.85 16.05 0.37
N ASN A 320 -10.34 16.53 1.49
CA ASN A 320 -11.71 16.27 1.95
C ASN A 320 -12.75 16.88 0.99
N SER A 321 -12.46 18.04 0.40
CA SER A 321 -13.32 18.64 -0.61
C SER A 321 -13.38 17.76 -1.87
N ALA A 322 -12.24 17.27 -2.35
CA ALA A 322 -12.17 16.36 -3.48
C ALA A 322 -12.95 15.05 -3.23
N GLU A 323 -12.87 14.50 -2.01
CA GLU A 323 -13.64 13.32 -1.59
C GLU A 323 -15.15 13.59 -1.61
N ASN A 324 -15.59 14.71 -1.06
CA ASN A 324 -17.00 15.08 -1.03
C ASN A 324 -17.55 15.30 -2.44
N PHE A 325 -16.78 15.93 -3.32
CA PHE A 325 -17.19 16.17 -4.70
C PHE A 325 -17.34 14.86 -5.48
N LEU A 326 -16.37 13.97 -5.37
CA LEU A 326 -16.43 12.65 -6.00
C LEU A 326 -17.59 11.82 -5.45
N ALA A 327 -17.82 11.87 -4.13
CA ALA A 327 -18.95 11.19 -3.49
C ALA A 327 -20.29 11.71 -4.00
N ALA A 328 -20.43 13.02 -4.19
CA ALA A 328 -21.62 13.64 -4.74
C ALA A 328 -21.90 13.14 -6.16
N ILE A 329 -20.88 13.13 -7.03
CA ILE A 329 -21.00 12.63 -8.40
C ILE A 329 -21.40 11.15 -8.42
N ILE A 330 -20.71 10.30 -7.64
CA ILE A 330 -21.04 8.88 -7.56
C ILE A 330 -22.48 8.67 -7.10
N TYR A 331 -22.90 9.36 -6.04
CA TYR A 331 -24.25 9.20 -5.48
C TYR A 331 -25.31 9.74 -6.41
N PHE A 332 -25.03 10.82 -7.14
CA PHE A 332 -25.89 11.33 -8.20
C PHE A 332 -26.15 10.25 -9.25
N PHE A 333 -25.10 9.66 -9.84
CA PHE A 333 -25.26 8.63 -10.88
C PHE A 333 -25.94 7.36 -10.37
N VAL A 334 -25.68 6.95 -9.13
CA VAL A 334 -26.32 5.79 -8.51
C VAL A 334 -27.84 5.94 -8.41
N ASN A 335 -28.33 7.17 -8.26
CA ASN A 335 -29.74 7.49 -8.11
C ASN A 335 -30.35 8.14 -9.34
N PHE A 336 -29.52 8.41 -10.34
CA PHE A 336 -30.00 9.00 -11.59
C PHE A 336 -30.81 7.98 -12.40
N HIS A 337 -31.93 8.42 -12.91
CA HIS A 337 -32.69 7.68 -13.89
C HIS A 337 -33.08 8.64 -15.02
N PRO A 338 -32.73 8.31 -16.25
CA PRO A 338 -33.15 9.09 -17.38
C PRO A 338 -34.65 9.03 -17.51
N VAL A 339 -35.28 10.18 -17.68
CA VAL A 339 -36.70 10.23 -18.01
C VAL A 339 -36.81 9.95 -19.51
N GLY A 340 -37.34 8.80 -19.87
CA GLY A 340 -38.01 8.74 -21.14
C GLY A 340 -37.58 7.72 -22.17
N PHE A 341 -36.35 7.52 -22.57
CA PHE A 341 -36.14 6.75 -23.81
C PHE A 341 -35.03 5.71 -23.73
N ARG A 342 -35.43 4.44 -23.90
CA ARG A 342 -34.47 3.38 -24.25
C ARG A 342 -34.69 2.93 -25.67
N ASN A 343 -33.68 3.10 -26.51
CA ASN A 343 -33.57 2.48 -27.85
C ASN A 343 -34.82 2.63 -28.73
N GLY A 344 -35.51 3.77 -28.66
CA GLY A 344 -36.66 4.05 -29.49
C GLY A 344 -37.91 3.23 -29.20
N ARG A 345 -37.92 2.43 -28.12
CA ARG A 345 -39.00 1.47 -27.85
C ARG A 345 -40.11 1.97 -26.93
N LYS A 346 -39.91 3.05 -26.18
CA LYS A 346 -40.94 3.62 -25.30
C LYS A 346 -40.97 5.13 -25.46
N LEU A 347 -42.05 5.60 -26.03
CA LEU A 347 -42.29 7.02 -26.20
C LEU A 347 -43.17 7.52 -25.09
N LYS A 348 -42.79 8.62 -24.42
CA LYS A 348 -43.66 9.32 -23.49
C LYS A 348 -44.66 10.16 -24.29
N ARG A 349 -45.93 9.93 -24.11
CA ARG A 349 -46.98 10.71 -24.76
C ARG A 349 -47.73 11.56 -23.75
N PHE A 350 -48.27 12.67 -24.23
CA PHE A 350 -48.97 13.66 -23.43
C PHE A 350 -50.30 13.99 -24.07
N ILE A 351 -51.29 14.30 -23.25
CA ILE A 351 -52.50 14.97 -23.70
C ILE A 351 -52.52 16.37 -23.09
N SER A 352 -52.61 17.39 -23.94
CA SER A 352 -52.79 18.77 -23.49
C SER A 352 -54.18 18.95 -22.87
N LEU A 353 -54.38 20.05 -22.12
CA LEU A 353 -55.73 20.39 -21.60
C LEU A 353 -56.78 20.54 -22.69
N GLU A 354 -56.35 20.80 -23.93
CA GLU A 354 -57.25 20.86 -25.09
C GLU A 354 -57.55 19.50 -25.71
N GLY A 355 -57.00 18.41 -25.13
CA GLY A 355 -57.20 17.06 -25.64
C GLY A 355 -56.31 16.67 -26.83
N LYS A 356 -55.33 17.51 -27.21
CA LYS A 356 -54.39 17.18 -28.28
C LYS A 356 -53.34 16.22 -27.75
N LYS A 357 -53.05 15.16 -28.49
CA LYS A 357 -51.92 14.27 -28.22
C LYS A 357 -50.63 14.93 -28.66
N LEU A 358 -49.63 14.98 -27.79
CA LEU A 358 -48.32 15.56 -28.02
C LEU A 358 -47.26 14.49 -27.87
N GLU A 359 -46.26 14.53 -28.73
CA GLU A 359 -45.05 13.68 -28.64
C GLU A 359 -43.84 14.52 -28.34
N ILE A 360 -42.90 13.96 -27.57
CA ILE A 360 -41.61 14.61 -27.36
C ILE A 360 -40.71 14.24 -28.52
N VAL A 361 -40.14 15.24 -29.20
CA VAL A 361 -39.15 15.06 -30.25
C VAL A 361 -37.77 15.32 -29.69
N ILE A 362 -36.95 14.29 -29.71
CA ILE A 362 -35.54 14.38 -29.37
C ILE A 362 -34.76 14.41 -30.68
N ARG A 363 -34.26 15.56 -31.04
CA ARG A 363 -33.48 15.74 -32.28
C ARG A 363 -32.00 15.46 -32.09
N ASN A 364 -31.47 15.75 -30.90
CA ASN A 364 -30.08 15.48 -30.48
C ASN A 364 -30.03 15.13 -28.99
N TRP A 365 -28.99 14.41 -28.56
CA TRP A 365 -28.72 14.18 -27.14
C TRP A 365 -28.50 15.47 -26.33
N ASP A 366 -28.05 16.56 -27.00
CA ASP A 366 -27.88 17.87 -26.37
C ASP A 366 -29.24 18.53 -26.04
N ASP A 367 -30.29 18.24 -26.78
CA ASP A 367 -31.66 18.72 -26.49
C ASP A 367 -32.22 18.10 -25.20
N PHE A 368 -31.74 16.93 -24.81
CA PHE A 368 -32.14 16.24 -23.56
C PHE A 368 -31.58 16.92 -22.29
N ASN A 369 -30.49 17.66 -22.43
CA ASN A 369 -29.81 18.36 -21.35
C ASN A 369 -30.04 19.88 -21.39
N ALA A 370 -30.93 20.34 -22.24
CA ALA A 370 -31.28 21.76 -22.29
C ALA A 370 -32.12 22.11 -21.06
N ILE A 371 -31.43 22.58 -20.05
CA ILE A 371 -32.04 23.11 -18.82
C ILE A 371 -32.04 24.64 -18.96
N ASP A 372 -33.20 25.26 -18.76
CA ASP A 372 -33.30 26.71 -18.75
C ASP A 372 -32.67 27.33 -17.49
N LYS A 373 -32.62 28.67 -17.43
CA LYS A 373 -32.05 29.41 -16.29
C LYS A 373 -32.78 29.13 -14.98
N ASP A 374 -34.00 28.61 -15.03
CA ASP A 374 -34.84 28.29 -13.88
C ASP A 374 -34.80 26.80 -13.53
N GLY A 375 -33.94 26.00 -14.19
CA GLY A 375 -33.75 24.59 -13.90
C GLY A 375 -34.80 23.66 -14.52
N ASN A 376 -35.59 24.11 -15.48
CA ASN A 376 -36.59 23.27 -16.14
C ASN A 376 -36.02 22.62 -17.40
N VAL A 377 -36.39 21.36 -17.64
CA VAL A 377 -36.01 20.65 -18.86
C VAL A 377 -36.78 21.24 -20.04
N VAL A 378 -36.07 21.72 -21.05
CA VAL A 378 -36.67 22.25 -22.29
C VAL A 378 -36.74 21.15 -23.32
N LEU A 379 -37.97 20.83 -23.77
CA LEU A 379 -38.25 19.78 -24.74
C LEU A 379 -39.05 20.35 -25.91
N ASP A 380 -38.86 19.80 -27.11
CA ASP A 380 -39.69 20.09 -28.27
C ASP A 380 -40.88 19.12 -28.28
N PHE A 381 -42.04 19.65 -28.57
CA PHE A 381 -43.26 18.86 -28.72
C PHE A 381 -43.80 18.98 -30.13
N VAL A 382 -44.28 17.86 -30.67
CA VAL A 382 -44.99 17.81 -31.94
C VAL A 382 -46.38 17.19 -31.72
N ASP A 383 -47.35 17.60 -32.59
CA ASP A 383 -48.66 16.96 -32.65
C ASP A 383 -48.60 15.60 -33.37
N GLU A 384 -49.74 14.94 -33.50
CA GLU A 384 -49.88 13.63 -34.19
C GLU A 384 -49.48 13.70 -35.68
N ASN A 385 -49.40 14.88 -36.25
CA ASN A 385 -49.05 15.14 -37.65
C ASN A 385 -47.57 15.53 -37.80
N GLY A 386 -46.80 15.60 -36.73
CA GLY A 386 -45.41 15.99 -36.72
C GLY A 386 -45.18 17.51 -36.80
N ASN A 387 -46.20 18.33 -36.56
CA ASN A 387 -46.08 19.77 -36.51
C ASN A 387 -45.62 20.23 -35.14
N ASP A 388 -44.70 21.23 -35.11
CA ASP A 388 -44.28 21.85 -33.84
C ASP A 388 -45.50 22.49 -33.15
N VAL A 389 -45.74 22.15 -31.89
CA VAL A 389 -46.82 22.70 -31.10
C VAL A 389 -46.45 24.05 -30.57
N SER A 390 -46.94 25.11 -31.24
CA SER A 390 -46.88 26.47 -30.70
C SER A 390 -47.97 26.63 -29.64
N THR A 391 -47.58 27.03 -28.44
CA THR A 391 -48.49 27.21 -27.31
C THR A 391 -48.75 28.68 -27.04
N ASP A 392 -50.00 29.01 -26.67
CA ASP A 392 -50.39 30.34 -26.23
C ASP A 392 -49.74 30.70 -24.89
N GLU A 393 -49.59 32.01 -24.62
CA GLU A 393 -48.65 32.59 -23.66
C GLU A 393 -48.76 32.11 -22.19
N ASP A 394 -49.90 31.51 -21.78
CA ASP A 394 -50.19 31.18 -20.36
C ASP A 394 -50.19 29.68 -20.00
N ARG A 395 -49.66 28.80 -20.86
CA ARG A 395 -49.80 27.35 -20.62
C ARG A 395 -48.54 26.71 -20.07
N MET A 396 -48.70 26.03 -18.94
CA MET A 396 -47.64 25.28 -18.21
C MET A 396 -47.80 23.79 -18.45
N PHE A 397 -46.75 23.09 -18.85
CA PHE A 397 -46.70 21.63 -18.80
C PHE A 397 -46.37 21.17 -17.39
N VAL A 398 -47.30 20.53 -16.72
CA VAL A 398 -47.10 19.82 -15.46
C VAL A 398 -47.48 18.39 -15.71
N ASP A 399 -46.55 17.45 -15.65
CA ASP A 399 -46.93 16.05 -15.71
C ASP A 399 -47.39 15.57 -14.32
N LEU A 400 -48.02 14.39 -14.26
CA LEU A 400 -48.52 13.78 -13.04
C LEU A 400 -47.41 13.43 -12.04
N ASN A 401 -46.16 13.46 -12.46
CA ASN A 401 -44.99 13.23 -11.62
C ASN A 401 -44.38 14.55 -11.10
N GLY A 402 -45.02 15.68 -11.36
CA GLY A 402 -44.59 16.98 -10.87
C GLY A 402 -43.49 17.67 -11.68
N TYR A 403 -43.11 17.15 -12.85
CA TYR A 403 -42.12 17.80 -13.71
C TYR A 403 -42.77 18.96 -14.49
N ASN A 404 -42.09 20.11 -14.49
CA ASN A 404 -42.48 21.26 -15.30
C ASN A 404 -41.80 21.17 -16.66
N TYR A 405 -42.58 21.14 -17.75
CA TYR A 405 -42.07 21.18 -19.11
C TYR A 405 -42.30 22.56 -19.73
N LYS A 406 -41.30 23.02 -20.47
CA LYS A 406 -41.39 24.24 -21.30
C LYS A 406 -41.11 23.89 -22.75
N ASP A 407 -41.75 24.61 -23.67
CA ASP A 407 -41.38 24.56 -25.09
C ASP A 407 -40.13 25.39 -25.38
N ARG A 408 -39.63 25.39 -26.62
CA ARG A 408 -38.45 26.19 -27.02
C ARG A 408 -38.65 27.69 -26.80
N THR A 409 -39.90 28.18 -26.71
CA THR A 409 -40.22 29.59 -26.45
C THR A 409 -40.19 29.92 -24.95
N GLY A 410 -39.95 28.91 -24.09
CA GLY A 410 -39.95 29.06 -22.64
C GLY A 410 -41.33 29.05 -21.99
N ARG A 411 -42.37 28.72 -22.77
CA ARG A 411 -43.72 28.69 -22.28
C ARG A 411 -44.03 27.36 -21.56
N LYS A 412 -44.70 27.41 -20.44
CA LYS A 412 -45.16 26.24 -19.69
C LYS A 412 -46.42 25.67 -20.30
N ILE A 413 -46.51 24.37 -20.46
CA ILE A 413 -47.64 23.67 -21.05
C ILE A 413 -48.35 22.80 -20.00
N LEU A 414 -49.64 22.95 -19.84
CA LEU A 414 -50.42 22.13 -18.91
C LEU A 414 -50.75 20.78 -19.56
N ILE A 415 -50.38 19.70 -18.87
CA ILE A 415 -50.65 18.33 -19.31
C ILE A 415 -51.79 17.73 -18.49
N GLN A 416 -52.80 17.20 -19.17
CA GLN A 416 -53.89 16.49 -18.57
C GLN A 416 -53.52 15.06 -18.19
N ARG A 417 -52.78 14.38 -19.08
CA ARG A 417 -52.35 12.99 -18.91
C ARG A 417 -50.99 12.76 -19.60
N CYS A 418 -50.19 11.91 -19.00
CA CYS A 418 -48.90 11.51 -19.52
C CYS A 418 -48.76 9.99 -19.36
N TRP A 419 -48.28 9.30 -20.41
CA TRP A 419 -48.04 7.86 -20.40
C TRP A 419 -46.92 7.47 -21.34
N TYR A 420 -46.38 6.27 -21.18
CA TYR A 420 -45.42 5.68 -22.10
C TYR A 420 -46.10 4.66 -22.99
N GLU A 421 -45.66 4.57 -24.24
CA GLU A 421 -46.14 3.57 -25.20
C GLU A 421 -44.97 2.72 -25.70
N ASP A 422 -45.27 1.43 -25.98
CA ASP A 422 -44.38 0.53 -26.69
C ASP A 422 -44.40 0.79 -28.22
N GLU A 423 -43.64 -0.02 -28.98
CA GLU A 423 -43.59 0.03 -30.46
C GLU A 423 -44.98 -0.23 -31.11
N HIS A 424 -45.93 -0.82 -30.38
CA HIS A 424 -47.24 -1.18 -30.86
C HIS A 424 -48.33 -0.20 -30.40
N GLY A 425 -47.94 0.88 -29.68
CA GLY A 425 -48.88 1.87 -29.19
C GLY A 425 -49.61 1.46 -27.91
N ASN A 426 -49.24 0.39 -27.25
CA ASN A 426 -49.82 0.01 -25.97
C ASN A 426 -49.21 0.84 -24.83
N GLU A 427 -50.04 1.26 -23.88
CA GLU A 427 -49.58 1.94 -22.68
C GLU A 427 -48.74 0.98 -21.82
N VAL A 428 -47.55 1.42 -21.45
CA VAL A 428 -46.59 0.64 -20.65
C VAL A 428 -46.06 1.47 -19.49
N GLU A 429 -45.70 0.80 -18.40
CA GLU A 429 -45.05 1.45 -17.29
C GLU A 429 -43.67 1.97 -17.70
N PRO A 430 -43.23 3.14 -17.19
CA PRO A 430 -41.90 3.68 -17.50
C PRO A 430 -40.82 2.74 -17.00
N ASP A 431 -39.82 2.47 -17.84
CA ASP A 431 -38.61 1.77 -17.43
C ASP A 431 -37.76 2.68 -16.54
N THR A 432 -38.03 2.64 -15.26
CA THR A 432 -37.19 3.34 -14.27
C THR A 432 -36.01 2.48 -13.88
N ILE A 433 -34.98 2.37 -14.76
CA ILE A 433 -33.73 1.78 -14.36
C ILE A 433 -32.89 2.86 -13.71
N THR A 434 -33.02 2.95 -12.41
CA THR A 434 -32.17 3.83 -11.58
C THR A 434 -30.75 3.33 -11.57
N GLY A 435 -29.79 4.23 -11.83
CA GLY A 435 -28.37 3.92 -11.80
C GLY A 435 -27.81 3.26 -13.06
N GLU A 436 -28.49 3.42 -14.19
CA GLU A 436 -28.02 2.89 -15.48
C GLU A 436 -26.62 3.41 -15.86
N TYR A 437 -26.36 4.69 -15.58
CA TYR A 437 -25.09 5.35 -15.85
C TYR A 437 -24.14 5.37 -14.64
N SER A 438 -24.41 4.56 -13.63
CA SER A 438 -23.60 4.45 -12.43
C SER A 438 -22.39 3.55 -12.70
N ASP A 439 -21.45 4.02 -13.52
CA ASP A 439 -20.17 3.36 -13.79
C ASP A 439 -19.02 4.37 -13.81
N MET A 440 -17.79 3.84 -13.77
CA MET A 440 -16.60 4.67 -13.69
C MET A 440 -16.41 5.58 -14.92
N PRO A 441 -16.60 5.13 -16.17
CA PRO A 441 -16.51 5.99 -17.34
C PRO A 441 -17.43 7.20 -17.29
N HIS A 442 -18.70 7.03 -16.91
CA HIS A 442 -19.63 8.15 -16.80
C HIS A 442 -19.24 9.12 -15.69
N VAL A 443 -18.84 8.62 -14.52
CA VAL A 443 -18.35 9.44 -13.40
C VAL A 443 -17.12 10.27 -13.82
N LEU A 444 -16.13 9.65 -14.46
CA LEU A 444 -14.90 10.33 -14.89
C LEU A 444 -15.14 11.30 -16.04
N SER A 445 -15.98 10.93 -16.99
CA SER A 445 -16.37 11.81 -18.11
C SER A 445 -17.13 13.04 -17.61
N PHE A 446 -18.05 12.87 -16.68
CA PHE A 446 -18.80 13.97 -16.06
C PHE A 446 -17.89 14.91 -15.26
N LEU A 447 -16.95 14.35 -14.50
CA LEU A 447 -15.95 15.14 -13.77
C LEU A 447 -15.10 16.03 -14.69
N GLY A 448 -14.85 15.59 -15.92
CA GLY A 448 -14.11 16.37 -16.94
C GLY A 448 -14.88 17.51 -17.58
N ARG A 449 -16.20 17.64 -17.34
CA ARG A 449 -17.03 18.69 -17.93
C ARG A 449 -16.74 20.08 -17.32
N PRO A 450 -17.09 21.18 -18.03
CA PRO A 450 -17.04 22.54 -17.50
C PRO A 450 -17.83 22.68 -16.19
N TYR A 451 -17.40 23.57 -15.31
CA TYR A 451 -18.01 23.75 -13.99
C TYR A 451 -19.48 24.16 -14.05
N ASP A 452 -19.85 25.03 -14.98
CA ASP A 452 -21.25 25.46 -15.19
C ASP A 452 -22.16 24.29 -15.49
N GLN A 453 -21.75 23.35 -16.34
CA GLN A 453 -22.53 22.15 -16.62
C GLN A 453 -22.64 21.22 -15.40
N VAL A 454 -21.51 20.97 -14.72
CA VAL A 454 -21.47 20.04 -13.58
C VAL A 454 -22.26 20.58 -12.39
N PHE A 455 -22.03 21.84 -12.01
CA PHE A 455 -22.69 22.43 -10.83
C PHE A 455 -24.18 22.69 -11.07
N ASN A 456 -24.58 23.12 -12.27
CA ASN A 456 -26.00 23.28 -12.59
C ASN A 456 -26.80 21.99 -12.45
N ILE A 457 -26.18 20.85 -12.74
CA ILE A 457 -26.82 19.53 -12.59
C ILE A 457 -26.80 19.08 -11.12
N LEU A 458 -25.63 19.09 -10.48
CA LEU A 458 -25.50 18.55 -9.13
C LEU A 458 -26.25 19.37 -8.07
N MET A 459 -26.36 20.69 -8.24
CA MET A 459 -27.06 21.54 -7.30
C MET A 459 -28.59 21.38 -7.32
N GLN A 460 -29.14 20.71 -8.31
CA GLN A 460 -30.56 20.37 -8.36
C GLN A 460 -30.91 19.12 -7.56
N ASP A 461 -29.95 18.34 -7.12
CA ASP A 461 -30.18 17.12 -6.36
C ASP A 461 -30.06 17.38 -4.86
N ASP A 462 -31.20 17.54 -4.18
CA ASP A 462 -31.25 17.76 -2.74
C ASP A 462 -30.60 16.67 -1.90
N ARG A 463 -30.50 15.44 -2.44
CA ARG A 463 -29.90 14.30 -1.73
C ARG A 463 -28.40 14.46 -1.51
N ILE A 464 -27.72 15.27 -2.32
CA ILE A 464 -26.29 15.56 -2.23
C ILE A 464 -25.99 16.98 -1.76
N ALA A 465 -27.02 17.76 -1.40
CA ALA A 465 -26.88 19.17 -1.02
C ALA A 465 -25.85 19.39 0.10
N SER A 466 -25.76 18.50 1.08
CA SER A 466 -24.79 18.56 2.17
C SER A 466 -23.34 18.44 1.69
N LEU A 467 -23.08 17.59 0.68
CA LEU A 467 -21.75 17.43 0.09
C LEU A 467 -21.40 18.61 -0.83
N MET A 468 -22.41 19.21 -1.47
CA MET A 468 -22.23 20.32 -2.41
C MET A 468 -22.13 21.69 -1.71
N ALA A 469 -22.54 21.80 -0.47
CA ALA A 469 -22.56 23.07 0.27
C ALA A 469 -21.23 23.85 0.24
N PRO A 470 -20.04 23.25 0.42
CA PRO A 470 -18.76 23.98 0.35
C PRO A 470 -18.47 24.57 -1.04
N PHE A 471 -19.00 23.97 -2.09
CA PHE A 471 -18.77 24.38 -3.48
C PHE A 471 -19.76 25.44 -3.96
N LYS A 472 -20.98 25.43 -3.39
CA LYS A 472 -22.05 26.34 -3.77
C LYS A 472 -21.62 27.81 -3.64
N SER A 473 -21.07 28.17 -2.51
CA SER A 473 -20.61 29.55 -2.26
C SER A 473 -19.48 29.98 -3.24
N ALA A 474 -18.52 29.08 -3.49
CA ALA A 474 -17.43 29.36 -4.42
C ALA A 474 -17.93 29.50 -5.87
N TYR A 475 -18.90 28.67 -6.27
CA TYR A 475 -19.48 28.72 -7.60
C TYR A 475 -20.34 29.98 -7.81
N GLU A 476 -21.24 30.32 -6.88
CA GLU A 476 -22.11 31.50 -6.94
C GLU A 476 -21.30 32.81 -6.96
N ASN A 477 -20.18 32.86 -6.22
CA ASN A 477 -19.27 34.00 -6.18
C ASN A 477 -18.25 34.01 -7.35
N LYS A 478 -18.33 33.06 -8.29
CA LYS A 478 -17.40 32.89 -9.41
C LYS A 478 -15.92 32.81 -9.00
N ALA A 479 -15.67 32.22 -7.82
CA ALA A 479 -14.33 32.04 -7.26
C ALA A 479 -13.63 30.82 -7.92
N ASN A 480 -13.29 30.94 -9.19
CA ASN A 480 -12.73 29.83 -9.99
C ASN A 480 -11.43 29.26 -9.42
N ASP A 481 -10.55 30.12 -8.88
CA ASP A 481 -9.29 29.65 -8.27
C ASP A 481 -9.54 28.76 -7.06
N GLN A 482 -10.57 29.06 -6.27
CA GLN A 482 -10.98 28.24 -5.13
C GLN A 482 -11.59 26.90 -5.60
N LEU A 483 -12.41 26.93 -6.63
CA LEU A 483 -12.98 25.72 -7.24
C LEU A 483 -11.88 24.83 -7.82
N GLU A 484 -10.91 25.40 -8.53
CA GLU A 484 -9.76 24.64 -9.04
C GLU A 484 -8.93 24.05 -7.89
N GLY A 485 -8.74 24.77 -6.80
CA GLY A 485 -8.09 24.21 -5.60
C GLY A 485 -8.80 22.99 -5.04
N MET A 486 -10.15 23.02 -4.97
CA MET A 486 -10.97 21.94 -4.43
C MET A 486 -11.15 20.76 -5.40
N VAL A 487 -11.27 21.01 -6.69
CA VAL A 487 -11.64 19.99 -7.72
C VAL A 487 -10.45 19.61 -8.60
N GLY A 488 -9.49 20.52 -8.82
CA GLY A 488 -8.35 20.30 -9.73
C GLY A 488 -7.50 19.10 -9.34
N THR A 489 -7.20 18.93 -8.05
CA THR A 489 -6.47 17.75 -7.54
C THR A 489 -7.23 16.46 -7.86
N LEU A 490 -8.56 16.46 -7.73
CA LEU A 490 -9.39 15.31 -8.08
C LEU A 490 -9.31 15.01 -9.58
N ARG A 491 -9.42 16.02 -10.44
CA ARG A 491 -9.33 15.86 -11.91
C ARG A 491 -8.00 15.25 -12.33
N VAL A 492 -6.88 15.73 -11.76
CA VAL A 492 -5.54 15.21 -12.05
C VAL A 492 -5.41 13.74 -11.63
N ASN A 493 -5.89 13.41 -10.43
CA ASN A 493 -5.84 12.04 -9.93
C ASN A 493 -6.79 11.11 -10.71
N ALA A 494 -7.98 11.56 -11.03
CA ALA A 494 -8.97 10.82 -11.80
C ALA A 494 -8.51 10.52 -13.23
N ALA A 495 -7.76 11.44 -13.86
CA ALA A 495 -7.20 11.23 -15.19
C ALA A 495 -6.29 10.00 -15.28
N ARG A 496 -5.64 9.61 -14.18
CA ARG A 496 -4.81 8.39 -14.12
C ARG A 496 -5.61 7.09 -14.23
N LEU A 497 -6.91 7.13 -13.92
CA LEU A 497 -7.80 5.97 -13.97
C LEU A 497 -8.42 5.78 -15.36
N VAL A 498 -8.22 6.74 -16.26
CA VAL A 498 -8.77 6.70 -17.62
C VAL A 498 -7.91 5.77 -18.46
N SER A 499 -8.38 4.55 -18.66
CA SER A 499 -7.80 3.60 -19.62
C SER A 499 -8.89 2.76 -20.26
N PRO A 500 -8.72 2.31 -21.52
CA PRO A 500 -9.68 1.43 -22.18
C PRO A 500 -9.95 0.16 -21.38
N GLU A 501 -8.91 -0.41 -20.77
CA GLU A 501 -8.99 -1.64 -19.99
C GLU A 501 -9.81 -1.44 -18.70
N ALA A 502 -9.56 -0.35 -17.96
CA ALA A 502 -10.33 -0.01 -16.76
C ALA A 502 -11.80 0.24 -17.11
N TYR A 503 -12.04 0.93 -18.22
CA TYR A 503 -13.40 1.19 -18.70
C TYR A 503 -14.11 -0.09 -19.07
N TRP A 504 -13.45 -0.99 -19.82
CA TRP A 504 -14.04 -2.27 -20.18
C TRP A 504 -14.40 -3.12 -18.95
N VAL A 505 -13.49 -3.24 -18.00
CA VAL A 505 -13.71 -4.03 -16.78
C VAL A 505 -14.84 -3.44 -15.93
N PHE A 506 -14.91 -2.12 -15.79
CA PHE A 506 -15.84 -1.45 -14.87
C PHE A 506 -17.22 -1.12 -15.46
N THR A 507 -17.47 -1.39 -16.73
CA THR A 507 -18.79 -1.19 -17.36
C THR A 507 -19.67 -2.43 -17.40
N GLY A 508 -19.16 -3.59 -17.00
CA GLY A 508 -19.92 -4.84 -17.02
C GLY A 508 -20.32 -5.33 -15.63
N ASP A 509 -21.14 -6.35 -15.59
CA ASP A 509 -21.61 -7.02 -14.37
C ASP A 509 -21.71 -8.53 -14.59
N ASP A 510 -20.60 -9.18 -14.88
CA ASP A 510 -20.53 -10.61 -15.20
C ASP A 510 -20.73 -11.50 -13.96
N PHE A 511 -20.54 -10.96 -12.75
CA PHE A 511 -20.67 -11.68 -11.48
C PHE A 511 -20.92 -10.74 -10.29
N ASP A 512 -21.33 -11.29 -9.13
CA ASP A 512 -21.49 -10.53 -7.88
C ASP A 512 -20.25 -10.70 -6.99
N LEU A 513 -19.84 -9.61 -6.33
CA LEU A 513 -18.73 -9.62 -5.36
C LEU A 513 -19.06 -10.38 -4.06
N LYS A 514 -20.30 -10.82 -3.86
CA LYS A 514 -20.67 -11.74 -2.79
C LYS A 514 -20.25 -13.17 -3.13
N ILE A 515 -18.95 -13.38 -3.34
CA ILE A 515 -18.38 -14.68 -3.74
C ILE A 515 -18.67 -15.83 -2.77
N SER A 516 -19.04 -15.52 -1.53
CA SER A 516 -19.41 -16.48 -0.48
C SER A 516 -20.90 -16.79 -0.42
N ASP A 517 -21.67 -16.41 -1.43
CA ASP A 517 -23.09 -16.77 -1.52
C ASP A 517 -23.25 -18.29 -1.65
N LYS A 518 -24.19 -18.84 -0.88
CA LYS A 518 -24.48 -20.28 -0.91
C LYS A 518 -25.05 -20.73 -2.26
N ALA A 519 -25.84 -19.84 -2.90
CA ALA A 519 -26.46 -20.14 -4.19
C ALA A 519 -25.44 -20.13 -5.33
N ASN A 520 -24.51 -19.17 -5.33
CA ASN A 520 -23.52 -18.95 -6.38
C ASN A 520 -22.11 -18.70 -5.84
N PRO A 521 -21.49 -19.71 -5.19
CA PRO A 521 -20.15 -19.54 -4.67
C PRO A 521 -19.14 -19.31 -5.81
N SER A 522 -18.09 -18.54 -5.56
CA SER A 522 -17.11 -18.25 -6.59
C SER A 522 -15.70 -18.19 -6.05
N TYR A 523 -14.73 -18.48 -6.91
CA TYR A 523 -13.34 -18.18 -6.75
C TYR A 523 -13.03 -16.92 -7.53
N LEU A 524 -12.38 -15.97 -6.90
CA LEU A 524 -12.02 -14.68 -7.49
C LEU A 524 -10.51 -14.47 -7.39
N VAL A 525 -9.90 -14.20 -8.51
CA VAL A 525 -8.53 -13.69 -8.60
C VAL A 525 -8.58 -12.19 -8.89
N ILE A 526 -7.87 -11.41 -8.11
CA ILE A 526 -7.60 -10.00 -8.39
C ILE A 526 -6.15 -9.91 -8.84
N ALA A 527 -5.95 -9.67 -10.13
CA ALA A 527 -4.63 -9.61 -10.76
C ALA A 527 -3.97 -8.26 -10.51
N ASN A 528 -2.67 -8.26 -10.29
CA ASN A 528 -1.84 -7.06 -10.25
C ASN A 528 -0.68 -7.16 -11.23
N ASP A 529 -0.18 -6.00 -11.63
CA ASP A 529 1.04 -5.84 -12.41
C ASP A 529 1.99 -4.94 -11.64
N PRO A 530 3.16 -5.46 -11.22
CA PRO A 530 4.14 -4.68 -10.47
C PRO A 530 4.64 -3.43 -11.20
N GLU A 531 4.61 -3.40 -12.54
CA GLU A 531 5.06 -2.26 -13.34
C GLU A 531 4.05 -1.10 -13.32
N LYS A 532 2.76 -1.41 -13.13
CA LYS A 532 1.65 -0.45 -13.13
C LYS A 532 0.94 -0.36 -11.76
N GLU A 533 1.64 -0.69 -10.69
CA GLU A 533 1.09 -0.87 -9.35
C GLU A 533 0.23 0.30 -8.86
N GLN A 534 0.63 1.56 -9.10
CA GLN A 534 -0.08 2.72 -8.58
C GLN A 534 -1.51 2.85 -9.12
N VAL A 535 -1.69 2.62 -10.41
CA VAL A 535 -3.01 2.73 -11.07
C VAL A 535 -3.84 1.48 -10.80
N ILE A 536 -3.28 0.32 -11.11
CA ILE A 536 -3.98 -0.97 -10.96
C ILE A 536 -4.27 -1.26 -9.48
N GLY A 537 -3.35 -0.93 -8.58
CA GLY A 537 -3.57 -1.07 -7.14
C GLY A 537 -4.77 -0.26 -6.63
N SER A 538 -5.01 0.93 -7.22
CA SER A 538 -6.17 1.77 -6.85
C SER A 538 -7.48 1.20 -7.35
N LEU A 539 -7.51 0.68 -8.58
CA LEU A 539 -8.68 -0.02 -9.14
C LEU A 539 -8.98 -1.31 -8.36
N ASN A 540 -7.95 -2.09 -8.05
CA ASN A 540 -8.04 -3.30 -7.24
C ASN A 540 -8.54 -3.01 -5.82
N ALA A 541 -8.09 -1.91 -5.20
CA ALA A 541 -8.55 -1.49 -3.88
C ALA A 541 -10.06 -1.23 -3.84
N LEU A 542 -10.62 -0.63 -4.89
CA LEU A 542 -12.05 -0.38 -5.01
C LEU A 542 -12.84 -1.69 -5.06
N VAL A 543 -12.43 -2.64 -5.91
CA VAL A 543 -13.06 -3.97 -6.01
C VAL A 543 -12.97 -4.71 -4.67
N LEU A 544 -11.79 -4.71 -4.05
CA LEU A 544 -11.54 -5.40 -2.79
C LEU A 544 -12.38 -4.86 -1.64
N ASN A 545 -12.49 -3.54 -1.49
CA ASN A 545 -13.29 -2.93 -0.42
C ASN A 545 -14.78 -3.28 -0.55
N ARG A 546 -15.30 -3.37 -1.78
CA ARG A 546 -16.67 -3.84 -2.04
C ARG A 546 -16.83 -5.32 -1.71
N LEU A 547 -15.93 -6.15 -2.18
CA LEU A 547 -15.92 -7.58 -1.87
C LEU A 547 -15.96 -7.84 -0.37
N ILE A 548 -15.10 -7.17 0.41
CA ILE A 548 -15.03 -7.34 1.86
C ILE A 548 -16.35 -7.01 2.54
N THR A 549 -16.99 -5.93 2.14
CA THR A 549 -18.31 -5.56 2.68
C THR A 549 -19.36 -6.63 2.40
N ARG A 550 -19.31 -7.25 1.22
CA ARG A 550 -20.26 -8.30 0.80
C ARG A 550 -20.01 -9.66 1.45
N VAL A 551 -18.75 -10.06 1.58
CA VAL A 551 -18.39 -11.36 2.20
C VAL A 551 -18.44 -11.33 3.72
N ASN A 552 -18.32 -10.15 4.34
CA ASN A 552 -18.38 -9.98 5.79
C ASN A 552 -19.82 -9.83 6.30
N SER A 553 -20.72 -10.66 5.79
CA SER A 553 -22.13 -10.70 6.16
C SER A 553 -22.53 -12.09 6.69
N LYS A 554 -23.64 -12.16 7.43
CA LYS A 554 -24.16 -13.42 7.97
C LYS A 554 -24.72 -14.33 6.88
N GLY A 555 -24.71 -15.64 7.12
CA GLY A 555 -25.35 -16.62 6.25
C GLY A 555 -24.50 -17.11 5.07
N ASN A 556 -23.29 -16.64 4.93
CA ASN A 556 -22.35 -17.02 3.88
C ASN A 556 -21.67 -18.37 4.13
N ILE A 557 -21.15 -19.00 3.06
CA ILE A 557 -20.18 -20.09 3.21
C ILE A 557 -18.84 -19.54 3.69
N PRO A 558 -17.97 -20.38 4.27
CA PRO A 558 -16.62 -19.93 4.65
C PRO A 558 -15.86 -19.36 3.46
N VAL A 559 -15.19 -18.24 3.67
CA VAL A 559 -14.39 -17.57 2.66
C VAL A 559 -12.93 -17.47 3.08
N SER A 560 -12.02 -17.71 2.14
CA SER A 560 -10.57 -17.52 2.32
C SER A 560 -10.11 -16.33 1.50
N ILE A 561 -9.65 -15.29 2.17
CA ILE A 561 -9.09 -14.08 1.57
C ILE A 561 -7.58 -14.17 1.67
N ILE A 562 -6.90 -14.28 0.56
CA ILE A 562 -5.44 -14.40 0.47
C ILE A 562 -4.91 -13.17 -0.25
N VAL A 563 -4.05 -12.42 0.42
CA VAL A 563 -3.40 -11.23 -0.15
C VAL A 563 -1.90 -11.47 -0.18
N ASP A 564 -1.38 -11.62 -1.38
CA ASP A 564 0.05 -11.67 -1.65
C ASP A 564 0.57 -10.22 -1.71
N GLU A 565 1.54 -9.87 -0.90
CA GLU A 565 2.16 -8.54 -0.83
C GLU A 565 1.19 -7.42 -0.37
N LEU A 566 0.70 -7.49 0.85
CA LEU A 566 -0.27 -6.54 1.42
C LEU A 566 0.16 -5.06 1.34
N PRO A 567 1.43 -4.66 1.50
CA PRO A 567 1.83 -3.26 1.41
C PRO A 567 1.57 -2.60 0.05
N THR A 568 1.43 -3.37 -1.02
CA THR A 568 1.17 -2.86 -2.37
C THR A 568 -0.29 -2.45 -2.59
N LEU A 569 -1.19 -2.89 -1.73
CA LEU A 569 -2.63 -2.67 -1.84
C LEU A 569 -3.13 -1.70 -0.76
N TYR A 570 -3.93 -0.71 -1.16
CA TYR A 570 -4.64 0.12 -0.18
C TYR A 570 -5.87 -0.60 0.34
N PHE A 571 -5.82 -1.01 1.60
CA PHE A 571 -6.82 -1.83 2.22
C PHE A 571 -7.52 -1.08 3.37
N HIS A 572 -8.41 -0.17 3.03
CA HIS A 572 -9.05 0.76 3.99
C HIS A 572 -9.81 0.05 5.14
N LYS A 573 -10.46 -1.08 4.87
CA LYS A 573 -11.29 -1.80 5.87
C LYS A 573 -10.61 -2.98 6.53
N ILE A 574 -9.29 -3.07 6.48
CA ILE A 574 -8.56 -4.21 7.04
C ILE A 574 -8.83 -4.38 8.54
N ASP A 575 -8.88 -3.29 9.29
CA ASP A 575 -9.13 -3.30 10.74
C ASP A 575 -10.52 -3.85 11.06
N ARG A 576 -11.54 -3.38 10.33
CA ARG A 576 -12.91 -3.86 10.47
C ARG A 576 -13.04 -5.33 10.10
N LEU A 577 -12.38 -5.74 9.02
CA LEU A 577 -12.32 -7.14 8.64
C LEU A 577 -11.63 -7.97 9.74
N ILE A 578 -10.52 -7.47 10.32
CA ILE A 578 -9.81 -8.14 11.41
C ILE A 578 -10.71 -8.33 12.63
N GLY A 579 -11.51 -7.35 12.98
CA GLY A 579 -12.43 -7.43 14.13
C GLY A 579 -13.60 -8.39 13.94
N THR A 580 -14.20 -8.43 12.75
CA THR A 580 -15.53 -9.03 12.54
C THR A 580 -15.55 -10.31 11.71
N ALA A 581 -14.50 -10.62 10.93
CA ALA A 581 -14.51 -11.79 10.05
C ALA A 581 -14.61 -13.14 10.78
N ARG A 582 -14.18 -13.21 12.05
CA ARG A 582 -14.32 -14.44 12.85
C ARG A 582 -15.78 -14.86 13.00
N SER A 583 -16.67 -13.92 13.32
CA SER A 583 -18.11 -14.20 13.48
C SER A 583 -18.80 -14.55 12.15
N ASN A 584 -18.26 -14.08 11.05
CA ASN A 584 -18.80 -14.27 9.70
C ASN A 584 -18.09 -15.39 8.90
N LYS A 585 -17.26 -16.22 9.53
CA LYS A 585 -16.49 -17.32 8.93
C LYS A 585 -15.56 -16.85 7.79
N GLY A 586 -14.98 -15.66 7.92
CA GLY A 586 -13.95 -15.13 7.02
C GLY A 586 -12.55 -15.50 7.48
N CYS A 587 -11.82 -16.29 6.71
CA CYS A 587 -10.40 -16.59 6.91
C CYS A 587 -9.55 -15.61 6.12
N ARG A 588 -8.45 -15.13 6.71
CA ARG A 588 -7.56 -14.11 6.14
C ARG A 588 -6.12 -14.55 6.23
N ASN A 589 -5.42 -14.39 5.13
CA ASN A 589 -3.99 -14.66 5.03
C ASN A 589 -3.31 -13.48 4.35
N PHE A 590 -2.49 -12.76 5.09
CA PHE A 590 -1.76 -11.60 4.61
C PHE A 590 -0.27 -11.91 4.59
N ARG A 591 0.37 -11.58 3.48
CA ARG A 591 1.81 -11.66 3.32
C ARG A 591 2.42 -10.27 3.39
N PHE A 592 3.49 -10.15 4.18
CA PHE A 592 4.32 -8.97 4.26
C PHE A 592 5.76 -9.28 3.83
N PRO A 593 6.44 -8.34 3.18
CA PRO A 593 7.89 -8.41 3.02
C PRO A 593 8.54 -8.34 4.41
N GLY A 594 9.73 -8.92 4.54
CA GLY A 594 10.50 -8.82 5.78
C GLY A 594 10.89 -7.38 6.09
N ALA A 595 11.23 -7.10 7.34
CA ALA A 595 11.52 -5.76 7.89
C ALA A 595 12.61 -4.94 7.15
N SER A 596 13.33 -5.54 6.20
CA SER A 596 14.33 -4.85 5.37
C SER A 596 13.74 -3.96 4.26
N THR A 597 12.44 -4.05 3.98
CA THR A 597 11.75 -3.25 2.95
C THR A 597 10.71 -2.29 3.53
N ALA A 598 10.52 -2.29 4.85
CA ALA A 598 9.57 -1.38 5.52
C ALA A 598 10.17 -0.02 5.89
N GLY A 599 11.39 0.29 5.41
CA GLY A 599 12.16 1.50 5.72
C GLY A 599 12.66 2.22 4.46
N SER A 600 11.82 2.35 3.43
CA SER A 600 12.10 3.28 2.32
C SER A 600 10.84 4.07 2.01
#